data_ca9a7227253e9944bbfdabca12e1c795
#
_entry.id   ca9a7227253e9944bbfdabca12e1c795
#
_cell.length_a   1.000
_cell.length_b   1.000
_cell.length_c   1.000
_cell.angle_alpha   90.00
_cell.angle_beta   90.00
_cell.angle_gamma   90.00
#
_symmetry.space_group_name_H-M   'P 1'
#
loop_
_entity.id
_entity.type
_entity.pdbx_description
1 polymer ?
#
loop_
_entity_poly.entity_id
_entity_poly.type
_entity_poly.pdbx_seq_one_letter_code
_entity_poly.pdbx_strand_id
1 'polypeptide(L)'
;VTLPLLSLLRGRRMDKLIREYLTGDIEDLPVPFFCVSSNLGQGTVQVHERGPLGLAVRASAALPGIFTPAVINGQLAIDGGILDNLPVDLMRRRPVGRVVAVDVTSRNTYAVDYEAVPSPWAVLAGRYLPFARRYRVPGFMSLLLKATEIGTMADVRAAGQRADLLIRP
;
A
#
# COMPACT_ATOMS: atom_id res chain seq x y z
N VAL A 1 4.02 21.57 14.49
CA VAL A 1 2.87 21.36 13.60
C VAL A 1 3.38 21.55 12.19
N THR A 2 3.60 20.49 11.46
CA THR A 2 3.91 20.59 10.02
C THR A 2 2.59 20.53 9.28
N LEU A 3 2.37 21.48 8.39
CA LEU A 3 1.30 21.42 7.42
C LEU A 3 1.37 20.06 6.69
N PRO A 4 0.26 19.30 6.58
CA PRO A 4 0.25 18.00 5.92
C PRO A 4 0.26 18.20 4.39
N LEU A 5 1.37 18.73 3.87
CA LEU A 5 1.50 19.01 2.44
C LEU A 5 1.79 17.73 1.64
N LEU A 6 2.43 16.73 2.25
CA LEU A 6 2.84 15.50 1.57
C LEU A 6 2.30 14.22 2.21
N SER A 7 2.00 14.24 3.52
CA SER A 7 1.46 13.07 4.22
C SER A 7 0.81 13.46 5.55
N LEU A 8 -0.17 12.66 5.99
CA LEU A 8 -0.83 12.82 7.28
C LEU A 8 0.06 12.42 8.46
N LEU A 9 0.94 11.45 8.25
CA LEU A 9 1.83 10.90 9.28
C LEU A 9 3.29 11.12 8.88
N ARG A 10 4.11 11.57 9.83
CA ARG A 10 5.57 11.70 9.62
C ARG A 10 6.29 10.37 9.52
N GLY A 11 5.62 9.24 9.66
CA GLY A 11 6.23 7.91 9.61
C GLY A 11 7.29 7.65 10.69
N ARG A 12 7.50 8.54 11.65
CA ARG A 12 8.59 8.45 12.65
C ARG A 12 8.65 7.12 13.40
N ARG A 13 7.49 6.52 13.70
CA ARG A 13 7.43 5.22 14.37
C ARG A 13 7.87 4.11 13.43
N MET A 14 7.42 4.14 12.18
CA MET A 14 7.85 3.21 11.15
C MET A 14 9.34 3.37 10.84
N ASP A 15 9.81 4.61 10.66
CA ASP A 15 11.23 4.89 10.44
C ASP A 15 12.11 4.42 11.62
N LYS A 16 11.60 4.49 12.86
CA LYS A 16 12.29 3.95 14.04
C LYS A 16 12.38 2.43 13.98
N LEU A 17 11.27 1.75 13.74
CA LEU A 17 11.22 0.30 13.61
C LEU A 17 12.13 -0.20 12.47
N ILE A 18 12.08 0.46 11.32
CA ILE A 18 12.94 0.13 10.18
C ILE A 18 14.41 0.23 10.57
N ARG A 19 14.83 1.32 11.21
CA ARG A 19 16.23 1.50 11.66
C ARG A 19 16.66 0.52 12.74
N GLU A 20 15.74 0.06 13.56
CA GLU A 20 16.01 -0.85 14.66
C GLU A 20 16.09 -2.31 14.20
N TYR A 21 15.23 -2.74 13.28
CA TYR A 21 15.05 -4.14 12.91
C TYR A 21 15.49 -4.48 11.48
N LEU A 22 15.51 -3.51 10.56
CA LEU A 22 15.83 -3.72 9.15
C LEU A 22 17.17 -3.05 8.81
N THR A 23 18.23 -3.57 9.41
CA THR A 23 19.60 -3.10 9.22
C THR A 23 20.32 -3.96 8.17
N GLY A 24 21.38 -3.40 7.57
CA GLY A 24 22.16 -4.09 6.54
C GLY A 24 21.55 -4.01 5.15
N ASP A 25 22.12 -4.76 4.24
CA ASP A 25 21.71 -4.78 2.84
C ASP A 25 20.89 -6.04 2.51
N ILE A 26 20.09 -5.96 1.45
CA ILE A 26 19.19 -7.05 1.02
C ILE A 26 20.00 -8.30 0.67
N GLU A 27 21.11 -8.13 -0.03
CA GLU A 27 22.00 -9.22 -0.45
C GLU A 27 22.67 -9.97 0.70
N ASP A 28 22.74 -9.38 1.89
CA ASP A 28 23.33 -9.99 3.08
C ASP A 28 22.32 -10.83 3.88
N LEU A 29 21.07 -10.87 3.44
CA LEU A 29 20.04 -11.65 4.11
C LEU A 29 20.27 -13.16 3.92
N PRO A 30 20.02 -13.98 4.97
CA PRO A 30 20.20 -15.43 4.91
C PRO A 30 19.22 -16.13 3.96
N VAL A 31 18.13 -15.46 3.61
CA VAL A 31 17.13 -15.94 2.67
C VAL A 31 16.98 -14.90 1.55
N PRO A 32 17.01 -15.32 0.27
CA PRO A 32 16.78 -14.41 -0.85
C PRO A 32 15.50 -13.60 -0.66
N PHE A 33 15.61 -12.30 -0.76
CA PHE A 33 14.51 -11.37 -0.56
C PHE A 33 14.47 -10.34 -1.68
N PHE A 34 13.28 -9.91 -2.03
CA PHE A 34 13.07 -8.68 -2.78
C PHE A 34 11.75 -8.03 -2.34
N CYS A 35 11.66 -6.74 -2.53
CA CYS A 35 10.40 -6.02 -2.45
C CYS A 35 10.24 -5.10 -3.65
N VAL A 36 9.03 -4.58 -3.84
CA VAL A 36 8.71 -3.69 -4.96
C VAL A 36 8.23 -2.35 -4.45
N SER A 37 8.52 -1.30 -5.20
CA SER A 37 7.91 0.02 -5.04
C SER A 37 7.45 0.54 -6.40
N SER A 38 6.59 1.56 -6.37
CA SER A 38 6.12 2.24 -7.58
C SER A 38 6.88 3.54 -7.76
N ASN A 39 7.52 3.72 -8.91
CA ASN A 39 8.16 4.98 -9.28
C ASN A 39 7.09 6.01 -9.65
N LEU A 40 6.97 7.06 -8.86
CA LEU A 40 5.93 8.07 -9.05
C LEU A 40 6.14 8.90 -10.33
N GLY A 41 7.39 9.13 -10.73
CA GLY A 41 7.70 9.93 -11.91
C GLY A 41 7.53 9.17 -13.22
N GLN A 42 7.85 7.88 -13.23
CA GLN A 42 7.85 7.03 -14.44
C GLN A 42 6.61 6.15 -14.57
N GLY A 43 5.84 5.95 -13.49
CA GLY A 43 4.71 5.02 -13.48
C GLY A 43 5.13 3.56 -13.68
N THR A 44 6.31 3.18 -13.19
CA THR A 44 6.86 1.81 -13.36
C THR A 44 7.13 1.15 -12.02
N VAL A 45 7.07 -0.19 -12.00
CA VAL A 45 7.46 -1.00 -10.84
C VAL A 45 8.97 -0.98 -10.72
N GLN A 46 9.48 -0.67 -9.53
CA GLN A 46 10.88 -0.80 -9.17
C GLN A 46 11.07 -2.02 -8.27
N VAL A 47 11.98 -2.90 -8.65
CA VAL A 47 12.33 -4.10 -7.88
C VAL A 47 13.60 -3.84 -7.10
N HIS A 48 13.55 -4.07 -5.79
CA HIS A 48 14.67 -3.89 -4.88
C HIS A 48 15.18 -5.27 -4.45
N GLU A 49 16.34 -5.66 -4.96
CA GLU A 49 17.01 -6.93 -4.69
C GLU A 49 18.38 -6.73 -4.03
N ARG A 50 18.84 -5.50 -3.98
CA ARG A 50 20.15 -5.12 -3.45
C ARG A 50 20.08 -3.76 -2.78
N GLY A 51 21.07 -3.49 -1.93
CA GLY A 51 21.24 -2.24 -1.20
C GLY A 51 20.44 -2.19 0.10
N PRO A 52 20.33 -1.01 0.72
CA PRO A 52 19.83 -0.85 2.08
C PRO A 52 18.40 -1.41 2.25
N LEU A 53 18.29 -2.50 3.01
CA LEU A 53 17.02 -3.19 3.29
C LEU A 53 15.95 -2.24 3.83
N GLY A 54 16.32 -1.41 4.82
CA GLY A 54 15.40 -0.48 5.43
C GLY A 54 14.84 0.56 4.46
N LEU A 55 15.66 1.05 3.52
CA LEU A 55 15.20 2.00 2.49
C LEU A 55 14.24 1.34 1.49
N ALA A 56 14.55 0.13 1.05
CA ALA A 56 13.72 -0.63 0.14
C ALA A 56 12.33 -0.94 0.74
N VAL A 57 12.31 -1.45 1.98
CA VAL A 57 11.05 -1.72 2.70
C VAL A 57 10.28 -0.43 2.99
N ARG A 58 11.00 0.66 3.33
CA ARG A 58 10.37 1.97 3.53
C ARG A 58 9.67 2.49 2.27
N ALA A 59 10.28 2.30 1.11
CA ALA A 59 9.68 2.65 -0.18
C ALA A 59 8.47 1.77 -0.50
N SER A 60 8.63 0.44 -0.33
CA SER A 60 7.58 -0.55 -0.57
C SER A 60 6.33 -0.33 0.29
N ALA A 61 6.46 0.27 1.46
CA ALA A 61 5.37 0.55 2.39
C ALA A 61 4.93 2.04 2.41
N ALA A 62 5.36 2.84 1.44
CA ALA A 62 5.08 4.28 1.40
C ALA A 62 3.69 4.57 0.81
N LEU A 63 2.63 4.22 1.53
CA LEU A 63 1.24 4.48 1.14
C LEU A 63 0.99 5.97 0.90
N PRO A 64 0.52 6.37 -0.31
CA PRO A 64 0.25 7.75 -0.65
C PRO A 64 -0.72 8.42 0.32
N GLY A 65 -0.40 9.65 0.72
CA GLY A 65 -1.20 10.43 1.66
C GLY A 65 -1.04 10.02 3.13
N ILE A 66 -0.62 8.78 3.42
CA ILE A 66 -0.36 8.32 4.80
C ILE A 66 1.11 8.54 5.15
N PHE A 67 2.02 8.06 4.32
CA PHE A 67 3.46 8.19 4.51
C PHE A 67 4.09 9.05 3.42
N THR A 68 5.19 9.71 3.77
CA THR A 68 5.98 10.44 2.78
C THR A 68 6.62 9.46 1.79
N PRO A 69 6.66 9.76 0.49
CA PRO A 69 7.43 8.98 -0.48
C PRO A 69 8.89 8.82 -0.03
N ALA A 70 9.49 7.70 -0.39
CA ALA A 70 10.93 7.51 -0.25
C ALA A 70 11.66 8.10 -1.47
N VAL A 71 12.93 8.48 -1.29
CA VAL A 71 13.79 8.90 -2.40
C VAL A 71 14.81 7.79 -2.65
N ILE A 72 14.77 7.19 -3.84
CA ILE A 72 15.72 6.15 -4.27
C ILE A 72 16.34 6.61 -5.60
N ASN A 73 17.65 6.74 -5.64
CA ASN A 73 18.41 7.19 -6.81
C ASN A 73 17.85 8.49 -7.44
N GLY A 74 17.45 9.43 -6.59
CA GLY A 74 16.90 10.73 -7.03
C GLY A 74 15.45 10.67 -7.54
N GLN A 75 14.77 9.53 -7.42
CA GLN A 75 13.38 9.32 -7.84
C GLN A 75 12.46 9.10 -6.65
N LEU A 76 11.22 9.56 -6.76
CA LEU A 76 10.21 9.35 -5.73
C LEU A 76 9.61 7.96 -5.88
N ALA A 77 9.75 7.16 -4.82
CA ALA A 77 9.18 5.83 -4.70
C ALA A 77 8.03 5.83 -3.68
N ILE A 78 6.94 5.19 -4.05
CA ILE A 78 5.74 4.98 -3.24
C ILE A 78 5.42 3.49 -3.17
N ASP A 79 4.39 3.13 -2.40
CA ASP A 79 3.97 1.75 -2.18
C ASP A 79 3.89 0.93 -3.49
N GLY A 80 4.50 -0.25 -3.45
CA GLY A 80 4.53 -1.15 -4.60
C GLY A 80 3.16 -1.71 -4.97
N GLY A 81 2.27 -1.86 -3.99
CA GLY A 81 0.90 -2.36 -4.18
C GLY A 81 0.03 -1.49 -5.10
N ILE A 82 0.48 -0.29 -5.46
CA ILE A 82 -0.22 0.58 -6.42
C ILE A 82 -0.09 0.05 -7.85
N LEU A 83 1.04 -0.55 -8.21
CA LEU A 83 1.28 -1.06 -9.56
C LEU A 83 1.36 -2.60 -9.59
N ASP A 84 1.89 -3.23 -8.56
CA ASP A 84 2.01 -4.69 -8.46
C ASP A 84 1.83 -5.14 -7.00
N ASN A 85 0.57 -5.35 -6.63
CA ASN A 85 0.21 -5.74 -5.25
C ASN A 85 0.47 -7.22 -4.95
N LEU A 86 0.62 -8.06 -5.96
CA LEU A 86 0.89 -9.49 -5.81
C LEU A 86 1.94 -9.94 -6.86
N PRO A 87 3.25 -9.72 -6.61
CA PRO A 87 4.33 -9.79 -7.60
C PRO A 87 4.71 -11.25 -7.97
N VAL A 88 3.73 -12.07 -8.36
CA VAL A 88 3.91 -13.48 -8.75
C VAL A 88 4.79 -13.59 -9.96
N ASP A 89 4.61 -12.74 -10.97
CA ASP A 89 5.41 -12.79 -12.20
C ASP A 89 6.88 -12.45 -11.94
N LEU A 90 7.14 -11.51 -11.05
CA LEU A 90 8.51 -11.19 -10.63
C LEU A 90 9.15 -12.37 -9.88
N MET A 91 8.39 -13.08 -9.05
CA MET A 91 8.87 -14.28 -8.38
C MET A 91 9.17 -15.41 -9.39
N ARG A 92 8.29 -15.63 -10.37
CA ARG A 92 8.47 -16.68 -11.39
C ARG A 92 9.67 -16.45 -12.32
N ARG A 93 10.15 -15.23 -12.46
CA ARG A 93 11.38 -14.91 -13.22
C ARG A 93 12.65 -15.33 -12.49
N ARG A 94 12.56 -15.80 -11.25
CA ARG A 94 13.68 -16.25 -10.43
C ARG A 94 13.81 -17.77 -10.49
N PRO A 95 14.97 -18.34 -10.17
CA PRO A 95 15.17 -19.79 -10.13
C PRO A 95 14.47 -20.38 -8.88
N VAL A 96 13.13 -20.35 -8.89
CA VAL A 96 12.29 -20.87 -7.81
C VAL A 96 11.49 -22.08 -8.30
N GLY A 97 11.13 -22.97 -7.39
CA GLY A 97 10.27 -24.12 -7.68
C GLY A 97 8.80 -23.69 -7.72
N ARG A 98 8.07 -23.91 -6.63
CA ARG A 98 6.66 -23.53 -6.51
C ARG A 98 6.51 -22.13 -5.94
N VAL A 99 5.54 -21.38 -6.47
CA VAL A 99 5.20 -20.04 -6.01
C VAL A 99 3.92 -20.09 -5.19
N VAL A 100 4.04 -19.76 -3.91
CA VAL A 100 2.90 -19.58 -3.01
C VAL A 100 2.60 -18.09 -2.90
N ALA A 101 1.40 -17.69 -3.25
CA ALA A 101 0.93 -16.31 -3.13
C ALA A 101 -0.03 -16.16 -1.95
N VAL A 102 0.12 -15.08 -1.18
CA VAL A 102 -0.77 -14.74 -0.06
C VAL A 102 -1.45 -13.41 -0.38
N ASP A 103 -2.73 -13.47 -0.70
CA ASP A 103 -3.56 -12.30 -1.03
C ASP A 103 -4.25 -11.80 0.24
N VAL A 104 -3.68 -10.74 0.82
CA VAL A 104 -4.21 -10.07 2.02
C VAL A 104 -5.11 -8.88 1.70
N THR A 105 -5.53 -8.73 0.45
CA THR A 105 -6.40 -7.64 0.01
C THR A 105 -7.73 -7.67 0.74
N SER A 106 -8.11 -6.56 1.36
CA SER A 106 -9.38 -6.45 2.07
C SER A 106 -10.56 -6.49 1.09
N ARG A 107 -11.47 -7.44 1.30
CA ARG A 107 -12.71 -7.56 0.50
C ARG A 107 -13.89 -6.85 1.10
N ASN A 108 -13.65 -5.93 2.03
CA ASN A 108 -14.74 -5.20 2.66
C ASN A 108 -15.53 -4.40 1.61
N THR A 109 -16.81 -4.73 1.51
CA THR A 109 -17.76 -3.99 0.68
C THR A 109 -18.27 -2.80 1.48
N TYR A 110 -18.14 -1.61 0.93
CA TYR A 110 -18.79 -0.44 1.53
C TYR A 110 -20.28 -0.46 1.15
N ALA A 111 -21.11 -1.01 2.03
CA ALA A 111 -22.54 -0.79 1.93
C ALA A 111 -22.87 0.58 2.55
N VAL A 112 -23.58 1.40 1.81
CA VAL A 112 -24.07 2.69 2.26
C VAL A 112 -25.59 2.64 2.41
N ASP A 113 -26.11 3.36 3.39
CA ASP A 113 -27.54 3.42 3.72
C ASP A 113 -28.20 4.73 3.26
N TYR A 114 -27.60 5.37 2.25
CA TYR A 114 -28.08 6.63 1.68
C TYR A 114 -28.08 6.57 0.14
N GLU A 115 -29.09 7.15 -0.48
CA GLU A 115 -29.26 7.19 -1.93
C GLU A 115 -28.43 8.28 -2.61
N ALA A 116 -28.09 9.34 -1.87
CA ALA A 116 -27.27 10.43 -2.36
C ALA A 116 -26.19 10.78 -1.33
N VAL A 117 -25.02 11.22 -1.82
CA VAL A 117 -23.93 11.64 -0.94
C VAL A 117 -24.41 12.75 -0.02
N PRO A 118 -24.40 12.56 1.31
CA PRO A 118 -24.88 13.57 2.24
C PRO A 118 -24.02 14.84 2.18
N SER A 119 -24.65 16.00 2.35
CA SER A 119 -23.92 17.26 2.38
C SER A 119 -22.92 17.30 3.55
N PRO A 120 -21.82 18.05 3.43
CA PRO A 120 -20.85 18.21 4.54
C PRO A 120 -21.49 18.65 5.85
N TRP A 121 -22.50 19.51 5.76
CA TRP A 121 -23.25 19.99 6.92
C TRP A 121 -24.11 18.90 7.56
N ALA A 122 -24.72 18.02 6.77
CA ALA A 122 -25.47 16.87 7.28
C ALA A 122 -24.56 15.86 8.00
N VAL A 123 -23.36 15.63 7.49
CA VAL A 123 -22.34 14.76 8.13
C VAL A 123 -21.89 15.38 9.45
N LEU A 124 -21.58 16.67 9.46
CA LEU A 124 -21.19 17.39 10.69
C LEU A 124 -22.31 17.40 11.73
N ALA A 125 -23.54 17.70 11.31
CA ALA A 125 -24.70 17.66 12.20
C ALA A 125 -24.88 16.27 12.83
N GLY A 126 -24.78 15.20 12.06
CA GLY A 126 -24.85 13.83 12.56
C GLY A 126 -23.73 13.43 13.53
N ARG A 127 -22.60 14.17 13.51
CA ARG A 127 -21.48 13.97 14.45
C ARG A 127 -21.65 14.68 15.77
N TYR A 128 -22.23 15.88 15.76
CA TYR A 128 -22.30 16.76 16.92
C TYR A 128 -23.70 16.87 17.54
N LEU A 129 -24.76 16.63 16.78
CA LEU A 129 -26.14 16.75 17.27
C LEU A 129 -26.70 15.35 17.59
N PRO A 130 -27.19 15.10 18.82
CA PRO A 130 -27.65 13.78 19.25
C PRO A 130 -28.90 13.28 18.49
N PHE A 131 -29.68 14.19 17.91
CA PHE A 131 -30.90 13.89 17.17
C PHE A 131 -30.71 13.84 15.64
N ALA A 132 -29.52 14.16 15.11
CA ALA A 132 -29.28 14.15 13.68
C ALA A 132 -28.87 12.73 13.21
N ARG A 133 -29.28 12.38 11.97
CA ARG A 133 -28.90 11.09 11.37
C ARG A 133 -27.39 10.99 11.22
N ARG A 134 -26.82 9.91 11.74
CA ARG A 134 -25.38 9.62 11.60
C ARG A 134 -25.12 8.90 10.27
N TYR A 135 -24.40 9.58 9.39
CA TYR A 135 -23.96 8.99 8.12
C TYR A 135 -22.58 8.36 8.29
N ARG A 136 -22.43 7.12 7.84
CA ARG A 136 -21.14 6.43 7.73
C ARG A 136 -20.52 6.76 6.37
N VAL A 137 -19.93 7.94 6.27
CA VAL A 137 -19.23 8.37 5.06
C VAL A 137 -17.77 7.91 5.15
N PRO A 138 -17.23 7.17 4.15
CA PRO A 138 -15.82 6.82 4.11
C PRO A 138 -14.97 8.10 4.10
N GLY A 139 -13.90 8.12 4.88
CA GLY A 139 -12.96 9.23 4.84
C GLY A 139 -12.22 9.31 3.50
N PHE A 140 -11.76 10.51 3.14
CA PHE A 140 -11.01 10.73 1.89
C PHE A 140 -9.87 9.72 1.68
N MET A 141 -9.11 9.45 2.74
CA MET A 141 -8.01 8.48 2.67
C MET A 141 -8.49 7.05 2.40
N SER A 142 -9.60 6.63 3.01
CA SER A 142 -10.21 5.32 2.74
C SER A 142 -10.68 5.20 1.29
N LEU A 143 -11.23 6.27 0.72
CA LEU A 143 -11.63 6.31 -0.69
C LEU A 143 -10.42 6.23 -1.61
N LEU A 144 -9.35 6.97 -1.31
CA LEU A 144 -8.11 6.94 -2.09
C LEU A 144 -7.49 5.53 -2.09
N LEU A 145 -7.33 4.92 -0.91
CA LEU A 145 -6.79 3.56 -0.79
C LEU A 145 -7.67 2.53 -1.49
N LYS A 146 -8.99 2.67 -1.39
CA LYS A 146 -9.92 1.76 -2.07
C LYS A 146 -9.89 1.93 -3.59
N ALA A 147 -9.72 3.14 -4.07
CA ALA A 147 -9.57 3.40 -5.51
C ALA A 147 -8.31 2.74 -6.08
N THR A 148 -7.17 2.81 -5.37
CA THR A 148 -5.94 2.12 -5.79
C THR A 148 -6.12 0.60 -5.75
N GLU A 149 -6.76 0.07 -4.71
CA GLU A 149 -7.07 -1.37 -4.58
C GLU A 149 -7.95 -1.85 -5.73
N ILE A 150 -9.01 -1.11 -6.08
CA ILE A 150 -9.91 -1.45 -7.21
C ILE A 150 -9.13 -1.46 -8.53
N GLY A 151 -8.22 -0.50 -8.73
CA GLY A 151 -7.37 -0.42 -9.92
C GLY A 151 -6.51 -1.65 -10.14
N THR A 152 -6.03 -2.27 -9.07
CA THR A 152 -5.15 -3.46 -9.14
C THR A 152 -5.89 -4.80 -9.00
N MET A 153 -7.19 -4.80 -8.76
CA MET A 153 -7.96 -6.04 -8.51
C MET A 153 -7.89 -7.07 -9.66
N ALA A 154 -7.91 -6.61 -10.90
CA ALA A 154 -7.84 -7.48 -12.06
C ALA A 154 -6.45 -8.16 -12.14
N ASP A 155 -5.40 -7.37 -11.90
CA ASP A 155 -4.02 -7.84 -11.94
C ASP A 155 -3.73 -8.82 -10.79
N VAL A 156 -4.22 -8.54 -9.58
CA VAL A 156 -4.12 -9.46 -8.43
C VAL A 156 -4.83 -10.79 -8.71
N ARG A 157 -6.01 -10.76 -9.34
CA ARG A 157 -6.72 -11.99 -9.73
C ARG A 157 -5.93 -12.81 -10.76
N ALA A 158 -5.44 -12.13 -11.79
CA ALA A 158 -4.63 -12.76 -12.84
C ALA A 158 -3.30 -13.30 -12.27
N ALA A 159 -2.61 -12.55 -11.41
CA ALA A 159 -1.40 -12.99 -10.73
C ALA A 159 -1.68 -14.20 -9.83
N GLY A 160 -2.78 -14.18 -9.07
CA GLY A 160 -3.17 -15.30 -8.21
C GLY A 160 -3.43 -16.60 -8.98
N GLN A 161 -3.95 -16.52 -10.22
CA GLN A 161 -4.13 -17.70 -11.10
C GLN A 161 -2.79 -18.26 -11.61
N ARG A 162 -1.75 -17.44 -11.65
CA ARG A 162 -0.40 -17.86 -12.05
C ARG A 162 0.44 -18.41 -10.89
N ALA A 163 -0.01 -18.28 -9.65
CA ALA A 163 0.63 -18.92 -8.51
C ALA A 163 0.29 -20.42 -8.45
N ASP A 164 1.21 -21.23 -7.92
CA ASP A 164 0.94 -22.67 -7.73
C ASP A 164 -0.01 -22.91 -6.55
N LEU A 165 0.01 -22.01 -5.57
CA LEU A 165 -0.92 -22.00 -4.45
C LEU A 165 -1.27 -20.55 -4.11
N LEU A 166 -2.56 -20.27 -4.00
CA LEU A 166 -3.08 -18.97 -3.56
C LEU A 166 -3.79 -19.11 -2.22
N ILE A 167 -3.26 -18.43 -1.21
CA ILE A 167 -3.84 -18.37 0.14
C ILE A 167 -4.57 -17.03 0.30
N ARG A 168 -5.77 -17.08 0.86
CA ARG A 168 -6.60 -15.92 1.19
C ARG A 168 -7.09 -16.07 2.61
N PRO A 169 -6.41 -15.46 3.59
CA PRO A 169 -6.78 -15.55 4.99
C PRO A 169 -8.09 -14.82 5.32
#